data_8d33cd95ae18b1dd0d2c539970ca02e1
#
_entry.id   8d33cd95ae18b1dd0d2c539970ca02e1
#
_cell.length_a   1.000
_cell.length_b   1.000
_cell.length_c   1.000
_cell.angle_alpha   90.00
_cell.angle_beta   90.00
_cell.angle_gamma   90.00
#
_symmetry.space_group_name_H-M   'P 1'
#
loop_
_entity.id
_entity.type
_entity.pdbx_description
1 polymer ?
#
loop_
_entity_poly.entity_id
_entity_poly.type
_entity_poly.pdbx_seq_one_letter_code
_entity_poly.pdbx_strand_id
1 'polypeptide(L)'
;MEDPSRVLIIREDTFLKGGVRNARRIEVFGYIEGEIEGDMLVVQPGGRCFGRVNVAQADVRGTLQGDVVVRQLISIRESGEVVGNVKYGKLAMEMGGQLSAEMRNIPPSISGDLDLSVDKGKVVRITLQDLSALDPDDSAENLTFTVSQVRNGFVVLANDPVSPVGTFTQADLEGGTVLFRHDGTDDPRASFAVVVADMSGATSGAAQTVNVAVR
;
A
#
# COMPACT_ATOMS: atom_id res chain seq x y z
N MET A 1 -20.17 -1.70 18.06
CA MET A 1 -19.74 -1.56 19.46
C MET A 1 -18.23 -1.74 19.46
N GLU A 2 -17.46 -0.70 19.74
CA GLU A 2 -16.00 -0.79 19.75
C GLU A 2 -15.54 -1.65 20.94
N ASP A 3 -14.69 -2.63 20.67
CA ASP A 3 -14.07 -3.46 21.71
C ASP A 3 -13.08 -2.59 22.53
N PRO A 4 -13.33 -2.28 23.80
CA PRO A 4 -12.47 -1.43 24.61
C PRO A 4 -11.18 -2.13 25.07
N SER A 5 -10.98 -3.40 24.73
CA SER A 5 -9.98 -4.27 25.35
C SER A 5 -8.54 -4.04 24.91
N ARG A 6 -8.25 -3.14 23.90
CA ARG A 6 -6.89 -2.90 23.41
C ARG A 6 -6.58 -1.40 23.26
N VAL A 7 -7.04 -0.62 24.24
CA VAL A 7 -6.76 0.83 24.28
C VAL A 7 -5.71 1.12 25.36
N LEU A 8 -4.62 1.79 24.99
CA LEU A 8 -3.60 2.29 25.89
C LEU A 8 -3.71 3.81 25.98
N ILE A 9 -3.85 4.34 27.19
CA ILE A 9 -3.87 5.78 27.44
C ILE A 9 -2.72 6.14 28.38
N ILE A 10 -1.81 7.01 27.88
CA ILE A 10 -0.67 7.53 28.65
C ILE A 10 -1.02 8.95 29.07
N ARG A 11 -1.33 9.11 30.37
CA ARG A 11 -1.76 10.39 30.95
C ARG A 11 -0.60 11.39 31.04
N GLU A 12 -0.93 12.67 31.29
CA GLU A 12 -0.02 13.83 31.24
C GLU A 12 1.28 13.64 32.05
N ASP A 13 1.21 13.15 33.28
CA ASP A 13 2.38 12.96 34.15
C ASP A 13 3.01 11.55 34.03
N THR A 14 2.64 10.77 33.02
CA THR A 14 3.12 9.40 32.81
C THR A 14 4.29 9.40 31.86
N PHE A 15 5.36 8.72 32.28
CA PHE A 15 6.51 8.40 31.43
C PHE A 15 6.54 6.88 31.21
N LEU A 16 6.45 6.44 29.94
CA LEU A 16 6.55 5.04 29.54
C LEU A 16 7.77 4.85 28.64
N LYS A 17 8.65 3.92 29.03
CA LYS A 17 9.78 3.50 28.20
C LYS A 17 9.71 2.00 27.93
N GLY A 18 9.68 1.62 26.64
CA GLY A 18 9.59 0.21 26.26
C GLY A 18 8.75 -0.02 25.01
N GLY A 19 8.32 -1.29 24.81
CA GLY A 19 7.53 -1.68 23.64
C GLY A 19 6.02 -1.71 23.92
N VAL A 20 5.22 -1.20 22.99
CA VAL A 20 3.77 -1.36 22.94
C VAL A 20 3.44 -2.10 21.66
N ARG A 21 2.74 -3.23 21.76
CA ARG A 21 2.35 -4.06 20.60
C ARG A 21 0.88 -4.44 20.68
N ASN A 22 0.29 -4.68 19.52
CA ASN A 22 -1.08 -5.17 19.40
C ASN A 22 -2.14 -4.25 20.04
N ALA A 23 -1.88 -2.93 20.11
CA ALA A 23 -2.86 -1.96 20.56
C ALA A 23 -3.74 -1.51 19.40
N ARG A 24 -5.06 -1.48 19.61
CA ARG A 24 -6.00 -0.91 18.64
C ARG A 24 -5.91 0.61 18.63
N ARG A 25 -5.76 1.22 19.80
CA ARG A 25 -5.67 2.66 19.97
C ARG A 25 -4.66 3.02 21.06
N ILE A 26 -3.78 3.94 20.76
CA ILE A 26 -2.80 4.47 21.69
C ILE A 26 -3.02 5.99 21.77
N GLU A 27 -3.31 6.50 22.95
CA GLU A 27 -3.46 7.94 23.20
C GLU A 27 -2.37 8.43 24.15
N VAL A 28 -1.61 9.42 23.68
CA VAL A 28 -0.44 9.93 24.38
C VAL A 28 -0.69 11.39 24.79
N PHE A 29 -0.95 11.61 26.07
CA PHE A 29 -0.99 12.93 26.71
C PHE A 29 0.35 13.23 27.41
N GLY A 30 1.04 12.20 27.87
CA GLY A 30 2.33 12.24 28.55
C GLY A 30 3.51 11.95 27.62
N TYR A 31 4.40 11.08 28.06
CA TYR A 31 5.62 10.74 27.35
C TYR A 31 5.71 9.23 27.08
N ILE A 32 6.04 8.86 25.86
CA ILE A 32 6.38 7.48 25.48
C ILE A 32 7.66 7.46 24.64
N GLU A 33 8.55 6.52 24.95
CA GLU A 33 9.77 6.25 24.18
C GLU A 33 9.96 4.76 23.96
N GLY A 34 10.08 4.33 22.70
CA GLY A 34 10.37 2.93 22.37
C GLY A 34 9.81 2.46 21.04
N GLU A 35 9.42 1.18 20.98
CA GLU A 35 8.77 0.58 19.81
C GLU A 35 7.26 0.55 20.00
N ILE A 36 6.53 1.16 19.08
CA ILE A 36 5.08 1.36 19.18
C ILE A 36 4.42 0.76 17.95
N GLU A 37 3.63 -0.29 18.15
CA GLU A 37 2.87 -0.96 17.11
C GLU A 37 1.38 -0.99 17.44
N GLY A 38 0.54 -0.58 16.49
CA GLY A 38 -0.90 -0.56 16.69
C GLY A 38 -1.68 -0.16 15.44
N ASP A 39 -2.99 0.03 15.62
CA ASP A 39 -3.83 0.48 14.52
C ASP A 39 -3.87 2.01 14.49
N MET A 40 -4.15 2.67 15.61
CA MET A 40 -4.27 4.12 15.69
C MET A 40 -3.42 4.72 16.81
N LEU A 41 -2.59 5.70 16.46
CA LEU A 41 -1.85 6.54 17.40
C LEU A 41 -2.45 7.93 17.42
N VAL A 42 -2.75 8.45 18.60
CA VAL A 42 -3.17 9.83 18.82
C VAL A 42 -2.18 10.48 19.78
N VAL A 43 -1.39 11.42 19.30
CA VAL A 43 -0.51 12.24 20.15
C VAL A 43 -1.25 13.53 20.47
N GLN A 44 -1.73 13.66 21.69
CA GLN A 44 -2.53 14.80 22.15
C GLN A 44 -1.67 16.04 22.37
N PRO A 45 -2.25 17.25 22.45
CA PRO A 45 -1.49 18.45 22.77
C PRO A 45 -0.67 18.29 24.04
N GLY A 46 0.63 18.61 23.99
CA GLY A 46 1.59 18.38 25.08
C GLY A 46 2.12 16.94 25.18
N GLY A 47 1.48 15.98 24.53
CA GLY A 47 1.99 14.62 24.45
C GLY A 47 3.25 14.50 23.59
N ARG A 48 4.12 13.59 23.97
CA ARG A 48 5.41 13.35 23.28
C ARG A 48 5.63 11.86 23.03
N CYS A 49 5.88 11.52 21.77
CA CYS A 49 6.10 10.15 21.32
C CYS A 49 7.43 10.06 20.58
N PHE A 50 8.35 9.23 21.09
CA PHE A 50 9.70 9.07 20.56
C PHE A 50 10.01 7.62 20.23
N GLY A 51 10.76 7.41 19.14
CA GLY A 51 11.32 6.10 18.80
C GLY A 51 10.82 5.54 17.48
N ARG A 52 10.58 4.23 17.45
CA ARG A 52 10.07 3.55 16.25
C ARG A 52 8.58 3.34 16.34
N VAL A 53 7.83 3.90 15.40
CA VAL A 53 6.38 3.82 15.35
C VAL A 53 5.94 3.09 14.08
N ASN A 54 5.06 2.11 14.21
CA ASN A 54 4.43 1.41 13.10
C ASN A 54 2.92 1.26 13.36
N VAL A 55 2.13 2.11 12.72
CA VAL A 55 0.68 2.17 12.93
C VAL A 55 -0.07 2.26 11.60
N ALA A 56 -1.37 1.95 11.61
CA ALA A 56 -2.20 2.16 10.43
C ALA A 56 -2.51 3.65 10.25
N GLN A 57 -2.86 4.35 11.32
CA GLN A 57 -3.20 5.76 11.28
C GLN A 57 -2.53 6.53 12.43
N ALA A 58 -2.21 7.81 12.20
CA ALA A 58 -1.69 8.71 13.23
C ALA A 58 -2.38 10.08 13.17
N ASP A 59 -2.85 10.58 14.33
CA ASP A 59 -3.35 11.95 14.53
C ASP A 59 -2.38 12.67 15.50
N VAL A 60 -1.63 13.64 15.00
CA VAL A 60 -0.54 14.28 15.74
C VAL A 60 -0.93 15.72 16.06
N ARG A 61 -1.14 15.98 17.37
CA ARG A 61 -1.41 17.29 17.96
C ARG A 61 -0.31 17.75 18.90
N GLY A 62 0.56 16.80 19.32
CA GLY A 62 1.77 17.01 20.10
C GLY A 62 3.01 16.74 19.27
N THR A 63 4.05 16.17 19.90
CA THR A 63 5.32 15.87 19.22
C THR A 63 5.46 14.38 18.91
N LEU A 64 5.72 14.04 17.64
CA LEU A 64 6.06 12.70 17.18
C LEU A 64 7.45 12.75 16.55
N GLN A 65 8.40 11.99 17.11
CA GLN A 65 9.78 12.01 16.63
C GLN A 65 10.39 10.63 16.51
N GLY A 66 11.04 10.34 15.39
CA GLY A 66 11.82 9.11 15.17
C GLY A 66 11.64 8.49 13.80
N ASP A 67 11.68 7.15 13.76
CA ASP A 67 11.42 6.35 12.56
C ASP A 67 9.96 5.93 12.55
N VAL A 68 9.15 6.62 11.75
CA VAL A 68 7.70 6.50 11.78
C VAL A 68 7.21 5.86 10.48
N VAL A 69 6.38 4.81 10.61
CA VAL A 69 5.65 4.19 9.51
C VAL A 69 4.16 4.32 9.81
N VAL A 70 3.45 5.09 8.99
CA VAL A 70 1.99 5.23 9.04
C VAL A 70 1.42 4.69 7.73
N ARG A 71 0.89 3.48 7.78
CA ARG A 71 0.49 2.75 6.57
C ARG A 71 -0.65 3.40 5.78
N GLN A 72 -1.58 4.10 6.45
CA GLN A 72 -2.73 4.72 5.79
C GLN A 72 -2.63 6.24 5.81
N LEU A 73 -3.01 6.88 6.91
CA LEU A 73 -3.12 8.33 7.00
C LEU A 73 -2.38 8.88 8.23
N ILE A 74 -1.45 9.78 7.99
CA ILE A 74 -0.90 10.67 9.03
C ILE A 74 -1.57 12.05 8.94
N SER A 75 -2.19 12.51 10.03
CA SER A 75 -2.79 13.81 10.16
C SER A 75 -1.98 14.66 11.14
N ILE A 76 -1.36 15.74 10.65
CA ILE A 76 -0.61 16.68 11.47
C ILE A 76 -1.54 17.88 11.72
N ARG A 77 -1.97 18.04 12.97
CA ARG A 77 -2.89 19.10 13.38
C ARG A 77 -2.15 20.42 13.62
N GLU A 78 -2.90 21.49 13.85
CA GLU A 78 -2.39 22.84 14.05
C GLU A 78 -1.20 22.95 15.05
N SER A 79 -1.27 22.23 16.17
CA SER A 79 -0.21 22.19 17.19
C SER A 79 0.73 20.99 17.08
N GLY A 80 0.55 20.15 16.04
CA GLY A 80 1.34 18.95 15.84
C GLY A 80 2.72 19.22 15.27
N GLU A 81 3.70 18.48 15.77
CA GLU A 81 5.07 18.51 15.29
C GLU A 81 5.54 17.07 14.96
N VAL A 82 6.07 16.88 13.75
CA VAL A 82 6.63 15.60 13.30
C VAL A 82 8.07 15.79 12.87
N VAL A 83 8.99 14.97 13.45
CA VAL A 83 10.45 15.09 13.22
C VAL A 83 11.05 13.72 12.96
N GLY A 84 11.93 13.60 11.97
CA GLY A 84 12.72 12.38 11.70
C GLY A 84 12.48 11.75 10.33
N ASN A 85 12.29 10.43 10.26
CA ASN A 85 12.05 9.72 9.01
C ASN A 85 10.61 9.20 9.00
N VAL A 86 9.81 9.58 8.03
CA VAL A 86 8.40 9.19 7.96
C VAL A 86 8.10 8.48 6.64
N LYS A 87 7.64 7.21 6.75
CA LYS A 87 6.98 6.51 5.66
C LYS A 87 5.48 6.59 5.87
N TYR A 88 4.75 6.98 4.85
CA TYR A 88 3.32 7.23 4.96
C TYR A 88 2.57 6.77 3.70
N GLY A 89 1.29 6.43 3.86
CA GLY A 89 0.36 6.33 2.76
C GLY A 89 -0.11 7.75 2.38
N LYS A 90 -1.10 8.29 3.09
CA LYS A 90 -1.60 9.66 2.90
C LYS A 90 -1.12 10.61 3.98
N LEU A 91 -0.88 11.86 3.59
CA LEU A 91 -0.54 12.95 4.50
C LEU A 91 -1.64 14.02 4.45
N ALA A 92 -2.17 14.38 5.62
CA ALA A 92 -2.96 15.58 5.83
C ALA A 92 -2.26 16.50 6.82
N MET A 93 -2.18 17.78 6.52
CA MET A 93 -1.55 18.78 7.40
C MET A 93 -2.43 20.00 7.52
N GLU A 94 -2.71 20.40 8.75
CA GLU A 94 -3.44 21.63 9.05
C GLU A 94 -2.48 22.83 9.10
N MET A 95 -3.04 24.02 8.89
CA MET A 95 -2.29 25.27 9.04
C MET A 95 -1.78 25.39 10.49
N GLY A 96 -0.51 25.65 10.68
CA GLY A 96 0.16 25.68 11.99
C GLY A 96 0.94 24.42 12.34
N GLY A 97 0.59 23.27 11.76
CA GLY A 97 1.35 22.03 11.94
C GLY A 97 2.79 22.15 11.46
N GLN A 98 3.72 21.47 12.11
CA GLN A 98 5.15 21.50 11.82
C GLN A 98 5.64 20.13 11.35
N LEU A 99 6.40 20.11 10.26
CA LEU A 99 6.97 18.92 9.67
C LEU A 99 8.45 19.15 9.35
N SER A 100 9.34 18.47 10.06
CA SER A 100 10.79 18.50 9.85
C SER A 100 11.31 17.06 9.69
N ALA A 101 10.92 16.40 8.59
CA ALA A 101 11.15 14.99 8.39
C ALA A 101 11.54 14.66 6.94
N GLU A 102 12.31 13.59 6.78
CA GLU A 102 12.44 12.92 5.47
C GLU A 102 11.18 12.10 5.23
N MET A 103 10.43 12.47 4.18
CA MET A 103 9.14 11.88 3.86
C MET A 103 9.25 10.92 2.68
N ARG A 104 8.69 9.71 2.84
CA ARG A 104 8.62 8.71 1.76
C ARG A 104 7.23 8.09 1.72
N ASN A 105 6.58 8.08 0.54
CA ASN A 105 5.34 7.33 0.34
C ASN A 105 5.61 5.83 0.41
N ILE A 106 4.62 5.05 0.84
CA ILE A 106 4.66 3.58 0.82
C ILE A 106 4.20 3.14 -0.57
N PRO A 107 5.06 2.50 -1.36
CA PRO A 107 4.68 2.11 -2.72
C PRO A 107 3.73 0.92 -2.75
N PRO A 108 2.98 0.75 -3.86
CA PRO A 108 2.18 -0.44 -4.10
C PRO A 108 3.05 -1.70 -4.20
N SER A 109 2.45 -2.84 -3.92
CA SER A 109 3.09 -4.16 -4.07
C SER A 109 2.26 -5.07 -4.97
N ILE A 110 2.95 -5.86 -5.81
CA ILE A 110 2.32 -6.91 -6.61
C ILE A 110 2.18 -8.18 -5.76
N SER A 111 1.05 -8.85 -5.87
CA SER A 111 0.76 -10.15 -5.28
C SER A 111 0.05 -11.07 -6.28
N GLY A 112 -0.10 -12.35 -5.92
CA GLY A 112 -0.59 -13.41 -6.77
C GLY A 112 0.49 -14.46 -6.98
N ASP A 113 0.14 -15.59 -7.62
CA ASP A 113 1.11 -16.65 -7.94
C ASP A 113 1.89 -16.38 -9.23
N LEU A 114 1.44 -15.40 -10.03
CA LEU A 114 2.03 -14.96 -11.30
C LEU A 114 2.12 -16.07 -12.37
N ASP A 115 1.21 -17.04 -12.29
CA ASP A 115 1.13 -18.18 -13.19
C ASP A 115 -0.25 -18.30 -13.83
N LEU A 116 -0.31 -18.43 -15.14
CA LEU A 116 -1.52 -18.62 -15.94
C LEU A 116 -1.43 -19.89 -16.79
N SER A 117 -2.58 -20.38 -17.22
CA SER A 117 -2.66 -21.46 -18.19
C SER A 117 -3.70 -21.12 -19.26
N VAL A 118 -3.32 -21.26 -20.54
CA VAL A 118 -4.18 -20.95 -21.68
C VAL A 118 -4.06 -22.03 -22.76
N ASP A 119 -5.14 -22.34 -23.45
CA ASP A 119 -5.09 -23.19 -24.63
C ASP A 119 -4.54 -22.41 -25.83
N LYS A 120 -3.79 -23.08 -26.71
CA LYS A 120 -3.20 -22.48 -27.89
C LYS A 120 -4.22 -21.69 -28.73
N GLY A 121 -3.93 -20.41 -28.97
CA GLY A 121 -4.79 -19.51 -29.74
C GLY A 121 -6.07 -19.07 -29.03
N LYS A 122 -6.22 -19.40 -27.73
CA LYS A 122 -7.39 -19.01 -26.93
C LYS A 122 -7.10 -17.84 -26.02
N VAL A 123 -8.11 -17.50 -25.22
CA VAL A 123 -8.09 -16.42 -24.26
C VAL A 123 -8.34 -16.99 -22.87
N VAL A 124 -7.62 -16.49 -21.87
CA VAL A 124 -7.83 -16.79 -20.46
C VAL A 124 -8.03 -15.51 -19.67
N ARG A 125 -8.88 -15.53 -18.66
CA ARG A 125 -9.06 -14.42 -17.73
C ARG A 125 -7.91 -14.42 -16.72
N ILE A 126 -7.35 -13.24 -16.47
CA ILE A 126 -6.41 -13.03 -15.38
C ILE A 126 -7.24 -12.78 -14.12
N THR A 127 -7.06 -13.63 -13.11
CA THR A 127 -7.80 -13.52 -11.84
C THR A 127 -6.95 -12.87 -10.75
N LEU A 128 -7.57 -12.49 -9.63
CA LEU A 128 -6.85 -11.93 -8.48
C LEU A 128 -5.90 -12.94 -7.81
N GLN A 129 -6.06 -14.23 -8.08
CA GLN A 129 -5.12 -15.25 -7.64
C GLN A 129 -3.84 -15.22 -8.47
N ASP A 130 -3.99 -14.99 -9.77
CA ASP A 130 -2.86 -14.93 -10.71
C ASP A 130 -2.06 -13.62 -10.55
N LEU A 131 -2.78 -12.51 -10.46
CA LEU A 131 -2.19 -11.17 -10.38
C LEU A 131 -3.10 -10.21 -9.60
N SER A 132 -2.54 -9.49 -8.65
CA SER A 132 -3.21 -8.39 -7.97
C SER A 132 -2.20 -7.36 -7.47
N ALA A 133 -2.67 -6.17 -7.11
CA ALA A 133 -1.88 -5.15 -6.44
C ALA A 133 -2.51 -4.79 -5.09
N LEU A 134 -1.65 -4.52 -4.12
CA LEU A 134 -2.03 -4.04 -2.80
C LEU A 134 -1.31 -2.72 -2.53
N ASP A 135 -2.07 -1.75 -2.12
CA ASP A 135 -1.58 -0.48 -1.65
C ASP A 135 -2.30 -0.08 -0.35
N PRO A 136 -1.60 0.46 0.68
CA PRO A 136 -2.21 0.76 1.97
C PRO A 136 -3.23 1.90 1.92
N ASP A 137 -3.16 2.78 0.92
CA ASP A 137 -3.89 4.05 0.90
C ASP A 137 -4.57 4.37 -0.44
N ASP A 138 -4.21 3.67 -1.52
CA ASP A 138 -4.88 3.85 -2.80
C ASP A 138 -5.94 2.77 -3.06
N SER A 139 -7.03 3.19 -3.71
CA SER A 139 -8.11 2.30 -4.15
C SER A 139 -7.72 1.58 -5.44
N ALA A 140 -8.41 0.49 -5.75
CA ALA A 140 -8.18 -0.32 -6.94
C ALA A 140 -8.22 0.47 -8.26
N GLU A 141 -8.98 1.55 -8.33
CA GLU A 141 -9.09 2.44 -9.50
C GLU A 141 -7.81 3.25 -9.75
N ASN A 142 -7.04 3.51 -8.67
CA ASN A 142 -5.84 4.33 -8.70
C ASN A 142 -4.55 3.51 -8.89
N LEU A 143 -4.63 2.19 -8.80
CA LEU A 143 -3.52 1.29 -9.02
C LEU A 143 -3.47 0.87 -10.48
N THR A 144 -2.47 1.37 -11.21
CA THR A 144 -2.31 1.14 -12.65
C THR A 144 -1.16 0.20 -12.94
N PHE A 145 -1.48 -0.93 -13.57
CA PHE A 145 -0.49 -1.85 -14.12
C PHE A 145 0.00 -1.38 -15.49
N THR A 146 1.30 -1.35 -15.68
CA THR A 146 1.95 -1.17 -16.98
C THR A 146 2.48 -2.50 -17.46
N VAL A 147 2.04 -2.93 -18.66
CA VAL A 147 2.42 -4.18 -19.30
C VAL A 147 3.65 -3.96 -20.18
N SER A 148 4.61 -4.87 -20.10
CA SER A 148 5.82 -4.84 -20.90
C SER A 148 6.31 -6.27 -21.22
N GLN A 149 7.33 -6.39 -22.08
CA GLN A 149 8.02 -7.67 -22.40
C GLN A 149 7.06 -8.82 -22.74
N VAL A 150 5.98 -8.53 -23.45
CA VAL A 150 4.99 -9.54 -23.84
C VAL A 150 5.58 -10.51 -24.86
N ARG A 151 5.38 -11.81 -24.65
CA ARG A 151 5.82 -12.90 -25.54
C ARG A 151 4.68 -13.86 -25.82
N ASN A 152 4.51 -14.23 -27.09
CA ASN A 152 3.59 -15.24 -27.60
C ASN A 152 2.11 -14.96 -27.21
N GLY A 153 1.73 -13.67 -27.15
CA GLY A 153 0.35 -13.27 -26.84
C GLY A 153 0.22 -11.79 -26.56
N PHE A 154 -0.92 -11.41 -25.97
CA PHE A 154 -1.26 -10.03 -25.66
C PHE A 154 -2.15 -9.97 -24.41
N VAL A 155 -2.00 -8.91 -23.63
CA VAL A 155 -2.99 -8.53 -22.63
C VAL A 155 -4.07 -7.69 -23.33
N VAL A 156 -5.33 -8.02 -23.12
CA VAL A 156 -6.50 -7.37 -23.76
C VAL A 156 -7.60 -7.15 -22.73
N LEU A 157 -8.56 -6.31 -23.03
CA LEU A 157 -9.76 -6.12 -22.18
C LEU A 157 -10.96 -6.86 -22.80
N ALA A 158 -11.90 -7.30 -21.95
CA ALA A 158 -13.07 -8.07 -22.36
C ALA A 158 -14.01 -7.28 -23.31
N ASN A 159 -14.03 -5.95 -23.23
CA ASN A 159 -14.79 -5.07 -24.12
C ASN A 159 -14.13 -4.91 -25.51
N ASP A 160 -12.82 -5.17 -25.62
CA ASP A 160 -12.08 -5.22 -26.88
C ASP A 160 -11.02 -6.34 -26.81
N PRO A 161 -11.41 -7.60 -27.05
CA PRO A 161 -10.51 -8.75 -26.91
C PRO A 161 -9.52 -8.89 -28.09
N VAL A 162 -9.48 -7.92 -29.00
CA VAL A 162 -8.63 -7.92 -30.18
C VAL A 162 -7.44 -6.96 -30.02
N SER A 163 -7.66 -5.79 -29.45
CA SER A 163 -6.64 -4.74 -29.33
C SER A 163 -5.80 -4.94 -28.07
N PRO A 164 -4.45 -5.09 -28.19
CA PRO A 164 -3.58 -5.14 -27.04
C PRO A 164 -3.64 -3.88 -26.22
N VAL A 165 -3.61 -4.03 -24.88
CA VAL A 165 -3.51 -2.90 -23.97
C VAL A 165 -2.13 -2.85 -23.30
N GLY A 166 -1.60 -1.65 -23.18
CA GLY A 166 -0.34 -1.39 -22.47
C GLY A 166 -0.53 -1.13 -20.98
N THR A 167 -1.77 -0.83 -20.55
CA THR A 167 -2.12 -0.54 -19.15
C THR A 167 -3.52 -1.03 -18.83
N PHE A 168 -3.73 -1.37 -17.55
CA PHE A 168 -5.03 -1.66 -16.96
C PHE A 168 -4.97 -1.36 -15.45
N THR A 169 -6.12 -1.29 -14.78
CA THR A 169 -6.17 -0.99 -13.34
C THR A 169 -6.42 -2.24 -12.49
N GLN A 170 -6.18 -2.13 -11.18
CA GLN A 170 -6.60 -3.16 -10.24
C GLN A 170 -8.13 -3.35 -10.25
N ALA A 171 -8.89 -2.28 -10.46
CA ALA A 171 -10.34 -2.36 -10.61
C ALA A 171 -10.77 -3.17 -11.86
N ASP A 172 -10.02 -3.10 -12.97
CA ASP A 172 -10.25 -3.94 -14.15
C ASP A 172 -10.03 -5.44 -13.83
N LEU A 173 -9.02 -5.77 -13.02
CA LEU A 173 -8.79 -7.14 -12.54
C LEU A 173 -9.94 -7.61 -11.65
N GLU A 174 -10.36 -6.78 -10.68
CA GLU A 174 -11.50 -7.07 -9.79
C GLU A 174 -12.80 -7.23 -10.57
N GLY A 175 -12.99 -6.43 -11.62
CA GLY A 175 -14.11 -6.54 -12.55
C GLY A 175 -14.05 -7.77 -13.48
N GLY A 176 -12.91 -8.50 -13.48
CA GLY A 176 -12.69 -9.67 -14.32
C GLY A 176 -12.64 -9.37 -15.81
N THR A 177 -12.25 -8.14 -16.17
CA THR A 177 -12.23 -7.66 -17.55
C THR A 177 -10.87 -7.83 -18.22
N VAL A 178 -9.81 -8.10 -17.46
CA VAL A 178 -8.45 -8.29 -17.99
C VAL A 178 -8.23 -9.73 -18.43
N LEU A 179 -7.77 -9.89 -19.65
CA LEU A 179 -7.59 -11.19 -20.30
C LEU A 179 -6.19 -11.29 -20.89
N PHE A 180 -5.64 -12.51 -20.93
CA PHE A 180 -4.48 -12.82 -21.77
C PHE A 180 -4.94 -13.61 -22.97
N ARG A 181 -4.55 -13.18 -24.19
CA ARG A 181 -4.83 -13.83 -25.46
C ARG A 181 -3.53 -14.41 -26.03
N HIS A 182 -3.49 -15.72 -26.25
CA HIS A 182 -2.38 -16.39 -26.91
C HIS A 182 -2.43 -16.14 -28.43
N ASP A 183 -1.27 -15.87 -29.05
CA ASP A 183 -1.18 -15.49 -30.47
C ASP A 183 -1.26 -16.67 -31.45
N GLY A 184 -1.27 -17.91 -30.95
CA GLY A 184 -1.37 -19.13 -31.76
C GLY A 184 -0.04 -19.76 -32.13
N THR A 185 1.08 -19.22 -31.68
CA THR A 185 2.42 -19.83 -31.87
C THR A 185 2.52 -21.22 -31.26
N ASP A 186 3.51 -22.02 -31.68
CA ASP A 186 3.74 -23.38 -31.19
C ASP A 186 4.61 -23.45 -29.91
N ASP A 187 5.05 -22.32 -29.39
CA ASP A 187 5.81 -22.28 -28.15
C ASP A 187 4.91 -22.66 -26.94
N PRO A 188 5.31 -23.61 -26.11
CA PRO A 188 4.53 -24.01 -24.94
C PRO A 188 4.52 -22.96 -23.81
N ARG A 189 5.16 -21.83 -24.00
CA ARG A 189 5.28 -20.75 -23.01
C ARG A 189 4.97 -19.40 -23.63
N ALA A 190 4.19 -18.64 -22.91
CA ALA A 190 4.00 -17.22 -23.16
C ALA A 190 4.30 -16.44 -21.85
N SER A 191 4.42 -15.15 -21.91
CA SER A 191 4.66 -14.32 -20.71
C SER A 191 4.41 -12.86 -21.00
N PHE A 192 4.24 -12.10 -19.92
CA PHE A 192 4.30 -10.65 -19.93
C PHE A 192 4.86 -10.16 -18.59
N ALA A 193 5.41 -8.95 -18.55
CA ALA A 193 5.89 -8.35 -17.32
C ALA A 193 5.02 -7.15 -16.94
N VAL A 194 4.89 -6.90 -15.63
CA VAL A 194 4.07 -5.83 -15.08
C VAL A 194 4.83 -5.02 -14.01
N VAL A 195 4.54 -3.73 -13.96
CA VAL A 195 4.87 -2.82 -12.87
C VAL A 195 3.57 -2.14 -12.47
N VAL A 196 3.34 -1.94 -11.18
CA VAL A 196 2.20 -1.18 -10.68
C VAL A 196 2.67 0.19 -10.23
N ALA A 197 1.90 1.21 -10.55
CA ALA A 197 2.05 2.56 -10.02
C ALA A 197 0.78 2.98 -9.29
N ASP A 198 0.94 3.74 -8.19
CA ASP A 198 -0.13 4.44 -7.50
C ASP A 198 -0.42 5.82 -8.11
N MET A 199 -1.38 6.55 -7.55
CA MET A 199 -1.72 7.91 -8.00
C MET A 199 -0.61 8.93 -7.72
N SER A 200 0.28 8.68 -6.75
CA SER A 200 1.43 9.54 -6.44
C SER A 200 2.61 9.34 -7.40
N GLY A 201 2.58 8.28 -8.20
CA GLY A 201 3.66 7.86 -9.08
C GLY A 201 4.69 6.94 -8.43
N ALA A 202 4.48 6.49 -7.18
CA ALA A 202 5.32 5.47 -6.60
C ALA A 202 5.01 4.11 -7.26
N THR A 203 6.02 3.26 -7.41
CA THR A 203 5.90 2.01 -8.17
C THR A 203 6.26 0.79 -7.35
N SER A 204 5.75 -0.37 -7.74
CA SER A 204 6.10 -1.68 -7.15
C SER A 204 7.58 -2.09 -7.34
N GLY A 205 8.40 -1.24 -7.92
CA GLY A 205 9.82 -1.51 -8.16
C GLY A 205 10.08 -2.20 -9.51
N ALA A 206 10.93 -3.22 -9.51
CA ALA A 206 11.28 -3.94 -10.75
C ALA A 206 10.05 -4.67 -11.34
N ALA A 207 10.00 -4.74 -12.67
CA ALA A 207 8.95 -5.47 -13.36
C ALA A 207 8.93 -6.95 -12.95
N GLN A 208 7.76 -7.47 -12.63
CA GLN A 208 7.53 -8.88 -12.32
C GLN A 208 6.93 -9.60 -13.52
N THR A 209 7.42 -10.80 -13.79
CA THR A 209 6.98 -11.60 -14.94
C THR A 209 5.82 -12.50 -14.53
N VAL A 210 4.73 -12.42 -15.29
CA VAL A 210 3.64 -13.38 -15.25
C VAL A 210 3.92 -14.45 -16.30
N ASN A 211 4.03 -15.70 -15.87
CA ASN A 211 4.26 -16.84 -16.74
C ASN A 211 2.95 -17.39 -17.27
N VAL A 212 2.93 -17.83 -18.49
CA VAL A 212 1.75 -18.41 -19.12
C VAL A 212 2.11 -19.76 -19.75
N ALA A 213 1.58 -20.84 -19.19
CA ALA A 213 1.70 -22.17 -19.75
C ALA A 213 0.68 -22.36 -20.88
N VAL A 214 1.15 -22.79 -22.07
CA VAL A 214 0.30 -23.02 -23.23
C VAL A 214 0.01 -24.52 -23.37
N ARG A 215 -1.25 -24.89 -23.50
CA ARG A 215 -1.75 -26.27 -23.63
C ARG A 215 -2.24 -26.56 -25.03
#